data_a154c5ab57247541f9c6f00151512c13
#
_entry.id   a154c5ab57247541f9c6f00151512c13
#
_cell.length_a   1.000
_cell.length_b   1.000
_cell.length_c   1.000
_cell.angle_alpha   90.00
_cell.angle_beta   90.00
_cell.angle_gamma   90.00
#
_symmetry.space_group_name_H-M   'P 1'
#
loop_
_entity.id
_entity.type
_entity.pdbx_description
1 polymer ?
#
loop_
_entity_poly.entity_id
_entity_poly.type
_entity_poly.pdbx_seq_one_letter_code
_entity_poly.pdbx_strand_id
1 'polypeptide(L)'
;MTDIIDELDLNESFFIERIAERWPEYVGSILSSHSLPDRIFNNILFIRVDHSAYANELSLHQGLILKKIKDDFGSGYINAIRFEVKKSRWNSKK
;
A
#
# COMPACT_ATOMS: atom_id res chain seq x y z
N MET A 1 -12.99 -20.93 -15.48
CA MET A 1 -12.48 -21.30 -14.58
C MET A 1 -11.25 -20.64 -14.18
N THR A 2 -10.20 -21.00 -14.62
CA THR A 2 -8.97 -20.29 -14.29
C THR A 2 -9.08 -18.82 -14.63
N ASP A 3 -9.89 -18.51 -15.57
CA ASP A 3 -10.05 -17.13 -15.99
C ASP A 3 -10.54 -16.26 -14.83
N ILE A 4 -11.46 -16.78 -14.06
CA ILE A 4 -12.00 -16.02 -12.95
C ILE A 4 -10.94 -15.79 -11.90
N ILE A 5 -10.16 -16.80 -11.62
CA ILE A 5 -9.11 -16.67 -10.63
C ILE A 5 -8.05 -15.70 -11.11
N ASP A 6 -7.72 -15.78 -12.37
CA ASP A 6 -6.73 -14.87 -12.95
C ASP A 6 -7.22 -13.44 -12.86
N GLU A 7 -8.49 -13.22 -13.07
CA GLU A 7 -9.04 -11.88 -12.99
C GLU A 7 -8.91 -11.31 -11.60
N LEU A 8 -9.13 -12.14 -10.60
CA LEU A 8 -9.01 -11.68 -9.22
C LEU A 8 -7.57 -11.31 -8.90
N ASP A 9 -6.66 -12.15 -9.33
CA ASP A 9 -5.24 -11.86 -9.12
C ASP A 9 -4.82 -10.61 -9.85
N LEU A 10 -5.26 -10.47 -11.08
CA LEU A 10 -4.93 -9.30 -11.86
C LEU A 10 -5.48 -8.04 -11.22
N ASN A 11 -6.69 -8.13 -10.67
CA ASN A 11 -7.28 -6.97 -10.04
C ASN A 11 -6.45 -6.50 -8.85
N GLU A 12 -6.00 -7.41 -8.02
CA GLU A 12 -5.20 -7.03 -6.89
C GLU A 12 -3.86 -6.47 -7.33
N SER A 13 -3.22 -7.14 -8.27
CA SER A 13 -1.95 -6.66 -8.80
C SER A 13 -2.12 -5.31 -9.45
N PHE A 14 -3.20 -5.15 -10.17
CA PHE A 14 -3.47 -3.91 -10.86
C PHE A 14 -3.64 -2.76 -9.87
N PHE A 15 -4.41 -3.00 -8.81
CA PHE A 15 -4.60 -1.98 -7.79
C PHE A 15 -3.30 -1.63 -7.11
N ILE A 16 -2.51 -2.63 -6.78
CA ILE A 16 -1.23 -2.40 -6.13
C ILE A 16 -0.32 -1.55 -7.01
N GLU A 17 -0.27 -1.88 -8.28
CA GLU A 17 0.57 -1.12 -9.20
C GLU A 17 0.08 0.31 -9.34
N ARG A 18 -1.23 0.49 -9.45
CA ARG A 18 -1.77 1.83 -9.60
C ARG A 18 -1.54 2.66 -8.36
N ILE A 19 -1.71 2.06 -7.20
CA ILE A 19 -1.46 2.76 -5.95
C ILE A 19 0.01 3.10 -5.83
N ALA A 20 0.87 2.18 -6.23
CA ALA A 20 2.31 2.42 -6.18
C ALA A 20 2.71 3.58 -7.08
N GLU A 21 2.11 3.67 -8.26
CA GLU A 21 2.40 4.76 -9.16
C GLU A 21 2.01 6.10 -8.58
N ARG A 22 0.93 6.12 -7.82
CA ARG A 22 0.44 7.35 -7.23
C ARG A 22 0.90 7.54 -5.80
N TRP A 23 1.69 6.61 -5.31
CA TRP A 23 2.07 6.64 -3.91
C TRP A 23 2.69 7.96 -3.48
N PRO A 24 3.61 8.55 -4.29
CA PRO A 24 4.16 9.84 -3.89
C PRO A 24 3.11 10.94 -3.78
N GLU A 25 2.05 10.82 -4.53
CA GLU A 25 0.97 11.81 -4.44
C GLU A 25 0.16 11.66 -3.17
N TYR A 26 0.11 10.44 -2.66
CA TYR A 26 -0.64 10.20 -1.44
C TYR A 26 0.15 10.55 -0.19
N VAL A 27 1.43 10.31 -0.19
CA VAL A 27 2.23 10.44 1.03
C VAL A 27 3.39 11.42 0.93
N GLY A 28 3.71 11.87 -0.28
CA GLY A 28 4.85 12.75 -0.46
C GLY A 28 6.09 11.97 -0.87
N SER A 29 7.07 12.68 -1.42
CA SER A 29 8.23 12.01 -2.00
C SER A 29 9.10 11.33 -0.94
N ILE A 30 9.23 11.92 0.22
CA ILE A 30 10.08 11.33 1.25
C ILE A 30 9.48 10.02 1.76
N LEU A 31 8.23 10.06 2.15
CA LEU A 31 7.60 8.84 2.68
C LEU A 31 7.45 7.78 1.61
N SER A 32 7.24 8.18 0.37
CA SER A 32 7.12 7.21 -0.70
C SER A 32 8.45 6.51 -0.99
N SER A 33 9.56 7.18 -0.67
CA SER A 33 10.86 6.56 -0.85
C SER A 33 11.14 5.46 0.17
N HIS A 34 10.43 5.49 1.28
CA HIS A 34 10.69 4.57 2.37
C HIS A 34 9.53 3.61 2.62
N SER A 35 8.59 3.60 1.71
CA SER A 35 7.44 2.71 1.86
C SER A 35 6.89 2.38 0.50
N LEU A 36 6.19 1.27 0.43
CA LEU A 36 5.46 0.98 -0.79
C LEU A 36 4.35 -0.01 -0.52
N PRO A 37 3.31 0.03 -1.37
CA PRO A 37 2.22 -0.92 -1.23
C PRO A 37 2.72 -2.34 -1.44
N ASP A 38 2.30 -3.22 -0.57
CA ASP A 38 2.76 -4.60 -0.60
C ASP A 38 1.68 -5.52 -1.15
N ARG A 39 0.54 -5.54 -0.49
CA ARG A 39 -0.54 -6.42 -0.91
C ARG A 39 -1.85 -5.95 -0.32
N ILE A 40 -2.93 -6.54 -0.80
CA ILE A 40 -4.26 -6.29 -0.25
C ILE A 40 -4.80 -7.63 0.22
N PHE A 41 -5.29 -7.66 1.45
CA PHE A 41 -5.84 -8.86 2.02
C PHE A 41 -7.03 -8.48 2.89
N ASN A 42 -8.18 -9.10 2.66
CA ASN A 42 -9.41 -8.79 3.39
C ASN A 42 -9.75 -7.30 3.33
N ASN A 43 -9.55 -6.70 2.19
CA ASN A 43 -9.81 -5.27 1.98
C ASN A 43 -8.93 -4.39 2.84
N ILE A 44 -7.80 -4.90 3.28
CA ILE A 44 -6.81 -4.13 4.01
C ILE A 44 -5.58 -4.00 3.13
N LEU A 45 -5.15 -2.77 2.94
CA LEU A 45 -3.95 -2.51 2.16
C LEU A 45 -2.75 -2.56 3.09
N PHE A 46 -1.81 -3.44 2.80
CA PHE A 46 -0.60 -3.57 3.59
C PHE A 46 0.52 -2.80 2.93
N ILE A 47 1.12 -1.91 3.67
CA ILE A 47 2.20 -1.06 3.20
C ILE A 47 3.49 -1.48 3.88
N ARG A 48 4.51 -1.74 3.10
CA ARG A 48 5.82 -2.11 3.63
C ARG A 48 6.62 -0.84 3.86
N VAL A 49 7.20 -0.72 5.04
CA VAL A 49 7.95 0.47 5.42
C VAL A 49 9.32 0.00 5.92
N ASP A 50 10.36 0.71 5.56
CA ASP A 50 11.71 0.26 5.91
C ASP A 50 12.19 0.75 7.28
N HIS A 51 11.41 1.58 7.95
CA HIS A 51 11.84 2.08 9.26
C HIS A 51 10.61 2.48 10.07
N SER A 52 10.66 2.23 11.36
CA SER A 52 9.50 2.48 12.20
C SER A 52 9.15 3.97 12.31
N ALA A 53 10.16 4.84 12.15
CA ALA A 53 9.89 6.28 12.19
C ALA A 53 8.95 6.67 11.06
N TYR A 54 9.16 6.11 9.89
CA TYR A 54 8.30 6.42 8.75
C TYR A 54 6.94 5.74 8.88
N ALA A 55 6.92 4.55 9.48
CA ALA A 55 5.65 3.89 9.72
C ALA A 55 4.79 4.71 10.67
N ASN A 56 5.40 5.29 11.69
CA ASN A 56 4.68 6.11 12.62
C ASN A 56 4.13 7.35 11.94
N GLU A 57 4.94 7.97 11.11
CA GLU A 57 4.50 9.16 10.38
C GLU A 57 3.33 8.82 9.44
N LEU A 58 3.45 7.73 8.72
CA LEU A 58 2.38 7.33 7.82
C LEU A 58 1.11 7.00 8.59
N SER A 59 1.27 6.41 9.75
CA SER A 59 0.15 6.05 10.58
C SER A 59 -0.66 7.27 11.00
N LEU A 60 0.03 8.37 11.24
CA LEU A 60 -0.64 9.61 11.62
C LEU A 60 -1.51 10.15 10.49
N HIS A 61 -1.17 9.83 9.27
CA HIS A 61 -1.90 10.31 8.11
C HIS A 61 -2.76 9.23 7.47
N GLN A 62 -2.94 8.11 8.13
CA GLN A 62 -3.57 6.97 7.49
C GLN A 62 -5.00 7.26 7.06
N GLY A 63 -5.73 8.03 7.83
CA GLY A 63 -7.11 8.36 7.45
C GLY A 63 -7.17 9.17 6.17
N LEU A 64 -6.26 10.12 6.03
CA LEU A 64 -6.22 10.94 4.84
C LEU A 64 -5.76 10.13 3.63
N ILE A 65 -4.77 9.28 3.84
CA ILE A 65 -4.28 8.44 2.76
C ILE A 65 -5.40 7.52 2.28
N LEU A 66 -6.10 6.92 3.22
CA LEU A 66 -7.19 6.02 2.88
C LEU A 66 -8.28 6.75 2.11
N LYS A 67 -8.58 7.97 2.53
CA LYS A 67 -9.58 8.75 1.85
C LYS A 67 -9.19 9.02 0.41
N LYS A 68 -7.94 9.37 0.18
CA LYS A 68 -7.46 9.63 -1.17
C LYS A 68 -7.55 8.39 -2.04
N ILE A 69 -7.22 7.24 -1.47
CA ILE A 69 -7.29 6.01 -2.21
C ILE A 69 -8.74 5.69 -2.56
N LYS A 70 -9.65 5.88 -1.62
CA LYS A 70 -11.05 5.63 -1.88
C LYS A 70 -11.61 6.57 -2.93
N ASP A 71 -11.14 7.79 -2.95
CA ASP A 71 -11.58 8.74 -3.96
C ASP A 71 -11.13 8.31 -5.34
N ASP A 72 -9.96 7.72 -5.44
CA ASP A 72 -9.43 7.30 -6.73
C ASP A 72 -10.01 5.97 -7.20
N PHE A 73 -10.23 5.04 -6.30
CA PHE A 73 -10.59 3.67 -6.68
C PHE A 73 -11.95 3.23 -6.19
N GLY A 74 -12.60 4.02 -5.37
CA GLY A 74 -13.89 3.62 -4.85
C GLY A 74 -13.76 3.05 -3.45
N SER A 75 -14.84 3.13 -2.69
CA SER A 75 -14.77 2.78 -1.28
C SER A 75 -14.93 1.30 -1.00
N GLY A 76 -15.22 0.49 -2.00
CA GLY A 76 -15.47 -0.92 -1.77
C GLY A 76 -14.23 -1.81 -1.78
N TYR A 77 -13.08 -1.28 -2.17
CA TYR A 77 -11.90 -2.11 -2.35
C TYR A 77 -10.99 -2.17 -1.15
N ILE A 78 -10.81 -1.06 -0.48
CA ILE A 78 -9.90 -0.99 0.66
C ILE A 78 -10.62 -0.31 1.80
N ASN A 79 -10.67 -0.98 2.94
CA ASN A 79 -11.34 -0.43 4.11
C ASN A 79 -10.38 0.06 5.16
N ALA A 80 -9.13 -0.40 5.12
CA ALA A 80 -8.16 -0.02 6.12
C ALA A 80 -6.77 -0.14 5.52
N ILE A 81 -5.80 0.47 6.21
CA ILE A 81 -4.40 0.40 5.80
C ILE A 81 -3.60 -0.06 7.01
N ARG A 82 -2.66 -0.95 6.75
CA ARG A 82 -1.73 -1.38 7.79
C ARG A 82 -0.31 -1.15 7.33
N PHE A 83 0.53 -0.72 8.25
CA PHE A 83 1.93 -0.46 7.94
C PHE A 83 2.78 -1.50 8.65
N GLU A 84 3.63 -2.17 7.88
CA GLU A 84 4.51 -3.20 8.40
C GLU A 84 5.95 -2.78 8.19
N VAL A 85 6.73 -2.82 9.24
CA VAL A 85 8.14 -2.46 9.16
C VAL A 85 8.91 -3.71 8.79
N LYS A 86 9.57 -3.66 7.65
CA LYS A 86 10.31 -4.81 7.13
C LYS A 86 11.72 -4.44 6.78
N LYS A 87 12.37 -3.70 7.64
CA LYS A 87 13.69 -3.21 7.31
C LYS A 87 14.74 -4.30 7.21
N SER A 88 14.57 -5.36 7.94
CA SER A 88 15.58 -6.39 7.93
C SER A 88 15.71 -7.05 6.57
N ARG A 89 14.63 -7.04 5.81
CA ARG A 89 14.68 -7.60 4.52
C ARG A 89 15.56 -6.85 3.60
N TRP A 90 15.50 -5.53 3.62
CA TRP A 90 16.33 -4.71 2.80
C TRP A 90 17.79 -4.86 3.13
N ASN A 91 18.08 -4.92 4.43
CA ASN A 91 19.47 -4.94 4.83
C ASN A 91 20.15 -6.26 4.62
N SER A 92 19.45 -7.31 4.77
CA SER A 92 20.07 -8.59 4.67
C SER A 92 20.57 -8.88 3.28
N LYS A 93 20.05 -8.08 2.36
CA LYS A 93 20.54 -8.23 1.08
C LYS A 93 21.88 -7.81 0.94
N LYS A 94 22.33 -7.15 1.64
CA LYS A 94 23.54 -6.63 1.48
C LYS A 94 24.44 -7.20 1.87
#